data_212f8a939ded3aca7bc06f0b7d42a742
#
_entry.id   212f8a939ded3aca7bc06f0b7d42a742
#
_cell.length_a   1.000
_cell.length_b   1.000
_cell.length_c   1.000
_cell.angle_alpha   90.00
_cell.angle_beta   90.00
_cell.angle_gamma   90.00
#
_symmetry.space_group_name_H-M   'P 1'
#
loop_
_entity.id
_entity.type
_entity.pdbx_description
1 polymer ?
#
loop_
_entity_poly.entity_id
_entity_poly.type
_entity_poly.pdbx_seq_one_letter_code
_entity_poly.pdbx_strand_id
1 'polypeptide(L)'
;MRCLALCAQLVLAASFFVEAGLADAREQPVQLAAAPQAEEKKSPEGNEPKLSPEQKMARRFPQPIKVGDLVGLPVIDHRDSTIGYVQQVVRTPDGKIKLLVPYARWFGWLRSGDSILGRRLVPVPIEVVASLGKQVAALDMSREEFDAASAWEPSQGQPIPPNEIIRIGLTKR
;
A
#
# COMPACT_ATOMS: atom_id res chain seq x y z
N MET A 1 -9.83 -48.88 -15.96
CA MET A 1 -10.62 -49.01 -14.72
C MET A 1 -10.89 -47.56 -14.27
N ARG A 2 -11.98 -46.96 -14.71
CA ARG A 2 -13.33 -46.91 -14.17
C ARG A 2 -13.33 -46.44 -12.72
N CYS A 3 -13.69 -45.17 -12.48
CA CYS A 3 -14.79 -44.77 -11.62
C CYS A 3 -15.17 -43.33 -11.91
N LEU A 4 -16.32 -43.20 -12.58
CA LEU A 4 -17.19 -42.00 -12.60
C LEU A 4 -18.00 -41.96 -11.30
N ALA A 5 -18.25 -40.77 -10.78
CA ALA A 5 -19.42 -40.38 -9.98
C ALA A 5 -19.40 -38.84 -9.94
N LEU A 6 -20.13 -38.07 -10.65
CA LEU A 6 -21.56 -37.79 -10.72
C LEU A 6 -22.16 -37.51 -9.33
N CYS A 7 -22.33 -36.24 -8.96
CA CYS A 7 -23.43 -35.79 -8.12
C CYS A 7 -23.85 -34.39 -8.53
N ALA A 8 -25.08 -34.40 -9.06
CA ALA A 8 -25.83 -33.25 -9.52
C ALA A 8 -26.69 -32.67 -8.37
N GLN A 9 -27.12 -31.42 -8.58
CA GLN A 9 -28.35 -30.77 -8.11
C GLN A 9 -28.47 -30.40 -6.64
N LEU A 10 -28.66 -29.10 -6.40
CA LEU A 10 -29.92 -28.62 -5.79
C LEU A 10 -30.12 -27.13 -6.07
N VAL A 11 -31.09 -26.87 -6.92
CA VAL A 11 -31.78 -25.60 -7.13
C VAL A 11 -32.79 -25.46 -5.98
N LEU A 12 -32.82 -24.32 -5.32
CA LEU A 12 -33.99 -23.89 -4.55
C LEU A 12 -34.20 -22.39 -4.72
N ALA A 13 -35.19 -22.08 -5.52
CA ALA A 13 -35.86 -20.79 -5.58
C ALA A 13 -36.77 -20.61 -4.37
N ALA A 14 -36.79 -19.44 -3.81
CA ALA A 14 -37.90 -18.98 -2.94
C ALA A 14 -38.17 -17.51 -3.24
N SER A 15 -39.22 -17.32 -4.00
CA SER A 15 -39.98 -16.09 -4.16
C SER A 15 -40.86 -15.86 -2.90
N PHE A 16 -41.46 -14.66 -2.83
CA PHE A 16 -42.48 -14.12 -1.91
C PHE A 16 -41.86 -13.13 -0.90
N PHE A 17 -42.30 -11.90 -0.70
CA PHE A 17 -43.68 -11.36 -0.74
C PHE A 17 -43.63 -9.86 -1.05
N VAL A 18 -44.57 -9.43 -1.85
CA VAL A 18 -45.06 -8.05 -2.02
C VAL A 18 -46.07 -7.82 -0.93
N GLU A 19 -45.96 -6.73 -0.18
CA GLU A 19 -47.10 -6.11 0.47
C GLU A 19 -47.04 -4.61 0.32
N ALA A 20 -48.08 -4.15 -0.40
CA ALA A 20 -48.46 -2.77 -0.55
C ALA A 20 -49.19 -2.31 0.73
N GLY A 21 -48.70 -1.26 1.34
CA GLY A 21 -49.39 -0.53 2.39
C GLY A 21 -49.54 0.92 1.97
N LEU A 22 -50.71 1.25 1.39
CA LEU A 22 -51.17 2.62 1.29
C LEU A 22 -51.74 3.04 2.65
N ALA A 23 -51.29 4.14 3.20
CA ALA A 23 -52.01 5.00 4.12
C ALA A 23 -51.37 6.38 4.17
N ASP A 24 -51.90 7.27 3.46
CA ASP A 24 -52.68 8.44 3.90
C ASP A 24 -51.88 9.65 4.40
N ALA A 25 -52.18 10.69 3.68
CA ALA A 25 -51.81 12.09 3.72
C ALA A 25 -51.74 12.71 5.13
N ARG A 26 -50.71 13.49 5.37
CA ARG A 26 -50.86 14.79 6.01
C ARG A 26 -49.74 15.72 5.58
N GLU A 27 -50.07 16.59 4.62
CA GLU A 27 -49.29 17.78 4.31
C GLU A 27 -49.18 18.67 5.55
N GLN A 28 -48.00 18.86 6.06
CA GLN A 28 -47.66 20.04 6.85
C GLN A 28 -46.52 20.76 6.12
N PRO A 29 -46.70 22.05 5.80
CA PRO A 29 -45.62 22.85 5.24
C PRO A 29 -44.64 23.17 6.37
N VAL A 30 -43.58 22.39 6.48
CA VAL A 30 -42.44 22.76 7.31
C VAL A 30 -41.66 23.80 6.54
N GLN A 31 -41.78 25.05 7.02
CA GLN A 31 -40.92 26.15 6.62
C GLN A 31 -39.46 25.69 6.72
N LEU A 32 -38.82 25.61 5.55
CA LEU A 32 -37.38 25.42 5.44
C LEU A 32 -36.72 26.68 5.96
N ALA A 33 -36.39 26.70 7.24
CA ALA A 33 -35.40 27.62 7.75
C ALA A 33 -34.08 27.34 7.02
N ALA A 34 -33.66 28.32 6.23
CA ALA A 34 -32.38 28.30 5.54
C ALA A 34 -31.26 28.07 6.58
N ALA A 35 -30.72 26.86 6.60
CA ALA A 35 -29.46 26.61 7.30
C ALA A 35 -28.38 27.44 6.60
N PRO A 36 -27.51 28.14 7.35
CA PRO A 36 -26.41 28.82 6.73
C PRO A 36 -25.54 27.77 6.04
N GLN A 37 -25.35 27.96 4.75
CA GLN A 37 -24.37 27.20 3.98
C GLN A 37 -23.04 27.38 4.68
N ALA A 38 -22.58 26.29 5.32
CA ALA A 38 -21.20 26.19 5.73
C ALA A 38 -20.40 26.34 4.43
N GLU A 39 -19.77 27.49 4.26
CA GLU A 39 -18.77 27.69 3.25
C GLU A 39 -17.76 26.56 3.41
N GLU A 40 -17.80 25.66 2.45
CA GLU A 40 -16.78 24.64 2.23
C GLU A 40 -15.48 25.42 2.00
N LYS A 41 -14.76 25.58 3.10
CA LYS A 41 -13.45 26.22 3.14
C LYS A 41 -12.53 25.34 2.32
N LYS A 42 -12.59 25.58 0.99
CA LYS A 42 -11.62 25.06 0.04
C LYS A 42 -10.24 25.38 0.61
N SER A 43 -9.62 24.38 1.20
CA SER A 43 -8.24 24.49 1.66
C SER A 43 -7.46 25.06 0.49
N PRO A 44 -6.74 26.15 0.66
CA PRO A 44 -5.87 26.62 -0.39
C PRO A 44 -4.92 25.48 -0.69
N GLU A 45 -4.98 24.95 -1.89
CA GLU A 45 -3.99 24.05 -2.46
C GLU A 45 -2.70 24.88 -2.55
N GLY A 46 -2.11 25.00 -1.37
CA GLY A 46 -0.92 25.78 -1.13
C GLY A 46 0.18 25.17 -1.97
N ASN A 47 0.80 26.01 -2.75
CA ASN A 47 2.06 25.80 -3.45
C ASN A 47 3.16 25.43 -2.44
N GLU A 48 3.02 24.25 -1.81
CA GLU A 48 4.04 23.70 -0.93
C GLU A 48 5.28 23.44 -1.76
N PRO A 49 6.43 24.00 -1.41
CA PRO A 49 7.66 23.76 -2.12
C PRO A 49 7.89 22.25 -2.19
N LYS A 50 8.01 21.70 -3.41
CA LYS A 50 8.28 20.28 -3.63
C LYS A 50 9.60 19.92 -2.97
N LEU A 51 9.53 19.43 -1.74
CA LEU A 51 10.69 18.99 -0.97
C LEU A 51 11.34 17.79 -1.66
N SER A 52 12.68 17.75 -1.63
CA SER A 52 13.41 16.59 -2.09
C SER A 52 13.09 15.35 -1.20
N PRO A 53 13.27 14.12 -1.72
CA PRO A 53 13.07 12.91 -0.92
C PRO A 53 13.87 12.92 0.39
N GLU A 54 15.12 13.39 0.34
CA GLU A 54 16.00 13.50 1.51
C GLU A 54 15.45 14.51 2.54
N GLN A 55 14.92 15.65 2.09
CA GLN A 55 14.30 16.64 2.95
C GLN A 55 13.02 16.10 3.62
N LYS A 56 12.23 15.33 2.86
CA LYS A 56 11.05 14.64 3.41
C LYS A 56 11.46 13.61 4.47
N MET A 57 12.50 12.81 4.19
CA MET A 57 13.04 11.85 5.15
C MET A 57 13.55 12.54 6.43
N ALA A 58 14.27 13.65 6.31
CA ALA A 58 14.76 14.39 7.46
C ALA A 58 13.62 14.88 8.38
N ARG A 59 12.48 15.30 7.83
CA ARG A 59 11.28 15.67 8.59
C ARG A 59 10.58 14.53 9.30
N ARG A 60 10.83 13.28 8.88
CA ARG A 60 10.24 12.06 9.45
C ARG A 60 11.02 11.48 10.62
N PHE A 61 11.88 12.25 11.26
CA PHE A 61 12.66 11.81 12.43
C PHE A 61 13.40 10.49 12.16
N PRO A 62 14.44 10.49 11.30
CA PRO A 62 15.16 9.28 10.94
C PRO A 62 15.72 8.57 12.17
N GLN A 63 15.36 7.30 12.35
CA GLN A 63 15.79 6.46 13.45
C GLN A 63 16.78 5.40 12.98
N PRO A 64 17.75 5.02 13.82
CA PRO A 64 18.63 3.90 13.53
C PRO A 64 17.84 2.57 13.59
N ILE A 65 18.00 1.73 12.59
CA ILE A 65 17.44 0.37 12.54
C ILE A 65 18.45 -0.58 11.95
N LYS A 66 18.49 -1.83 12.43
CA LYS A 66 19.29 -2.88 11.81
C LYS A 66 18.65 -3.33 10.51
N VAL A 67 19.48 -3.56 9.50
CA VAL A 67 19.02 -4.04 8.20
C VAL A 67 18.23 -5.36 8.33
N GLY A 68 18.69 -6.26 9.21
CA GLY A 68 18.00 -7.53 9.46
C GLY A 68 16.56 -7.37 9.98
N ASP A 69 16.26 -6.29 10.70
CA ASP A 69 14.93 -6.01 11.22
C ASP A 69 13.96 -5.52 10.14
N LEU A 70 14.49 -5.04 9.01
CA LEU A 70 13.70 -4.63 7.85
C LEU A 70 13.36 -5.78 6.91
N VAL A 71 14.24 -6.77 6.83
CA VAL A 71 14.05 -7.91 5.92
C VAL A 71 12.85 -8.74 6.38
N GLY A 72 11.96 -9.04 5.43
CA GLY A 72 10.72 -9.77 5.69
C GLY A 72 9.54 -8.92 6.15
N LEU A 73 9.73 -7.60 6.41
CA LEU A 73 8.62 -6.72 6.73
C LEU A 73 7.72 -6.48 5.50
N PRO A 74 6.40 -6.42 5.70
CA PRO A 74 5.48 -6.04 4.64
C PRO A 74 5.65 -4.56 4.29
N VAL A 75 5.63 -4.27 3.00
CA VAL A 75 5.57 -2.92 2.45
C VAL A 75 4.12 -2.62 2.11
N ILE A 76 3.59 -1.57 2.72
CA ILE A 76 2.20 -1.13 2.55
C ILE A 76 2.11 0.20 1.82
N ASP A 77 1.04 0.39 1.06
CA ASP A 77 0.71 1.66 0.41
C ASP A 77 -0.09 2.59 1.34
N HIS A 78 -0.47 3.76 0.82
CA HIS A 78 -1.28 4.74 1.54
C HIS A 78 -2.71 4.25 1.88
N ARG A 79 -3.14 3.12 1.31
CA ARG A 79 -4.44 2.47 1.57
C ARG A 79 -4.33 1.27 2.51
N ASP A 80 -3.21 1.09 3.20
CA ASP A 80 -2.91 -0.09 4.03
C ASP A 80 -2.89 -1.42 3.29
N SER A 81 -2.79 -1.37 1.97
CA SER A 81 -2.70 -2.57 1.14
C SER A 81 -1.25 -3.00 0.99
N THR A 82 -0.97 -4.28 1.23
CA THR A 82 0.38 -4.83 1.08
C THR A 82 0.76 -4.86 -0.39
N ILE A 83 1.89 -4.23 -0.71
CA ILE A 83 2.50 -4.23 -2.05
C ILE A 83 3.42 -5.44 -2.21
N GLY A 84 4.18 -5.77 -1.17
CA GLY A 84 5.14 -6.86 -1.16
C GLY A 84 5.83 -6.94 0.19
N TYR A 85 6.99 -7.63 0.22
CA TYR A 85 7.80 -7.77 1.43
C TYR A 85 9.23 -7.38 1.11
N VAL A 86 9.92 -6.76 2.06
CA VAL A 86 11.35 -6.45 1.90
C VAL A 86 12.13 -7.75 1.81
N GLN A 87 12.72 -8.04 0.67
CA GLN A 87 13.55 -9.22 0.47
C GLN A 87 15.00 -8.96 0.86
N GLN A 88 15.51 -7.78 0.51
CA GLN A 88 16.89 -7.41 0.72
C GLN A 88 17.04 -5.90 0.80
N VAL A 89 18.10 -5.45 1.48
CA VAL A 89 18.52 -4.03 1.47
C VAL A 89 19.87 -3.96 0.76
N VAL A 90 19.99 -3.02 -0.15
CA VAL A 90 21.18 -2.86 -0.99
C VAL A 90 21.70 -1.43 -0.93
N ARG A 91 23.00 -1.27 -1.16
CA ARG A 91 23.66 0.02 -1.34
C ARG A 91 24.14 0.13 -2.76
N THR A 92 23.73 1.20 -3.43
CA THR A 92 24.17 1.54 -4.79
C THR A 92 25.58 2.14 -4.77
N PRO A 93 26.31 2.18 -5.89
CA PRO A 93 27.65 2.75 -5.95
C PRO A 93 27.71 4.25 -5.57
N ASP A 94 26.61 4.96 -5.73
CA ASP A 94 26.44 6.36 -5.31
C ASP A 94 26.10 6.50 -3.81
N GLY A 95 26.15 5.40 -3.05
CA GLY A 95 25.93 5.38 -1.60
C GLY A 95 24.48 5.36 -1.16
N LYS A 96 23.52 5.41 -2.08
CA LYS A 96 22.09 5.38 -1.74
C LYS A 96 21.63 4.01 -1.30
N ILE A 97 20.70 3.98 -0.36
CA ILE A 97 20.11 2.74 0.17
C ILE A 97 18.77 2.48 -0.49
N LYS A 98 18.58 1.25 -0.95
CA LYS A 98 17.32 0.80 -1.56
C LYS A 98 16.84 -0.50 -0.93
N LEU A 99 15.54 -0.62 -0.76
CA LEU A 99 14.87 -1.84 -0.35
C LEU A 99 14.46 -2.60 -1.61
N LEU A 100 14.84 -3.86 -1.73
CA LEU A 100 14.39 -4.71 -2.82
C LEU A 100 13.10 -5.41 -2.44
N VAL A 101 12.04 -5.10 -3.15
CA VAL A 101 10.70 -5.61 -2.93
C VAL A 101 10.26 -6.44 -4.13
N PRO A 102 10.05 -7.75 -3.99
CA PRO A 102 9.45 -8.56 -5.03
C PRO A 102 8.02 -8.07 -5.29
N TYR A 103 7.78 -7.55 -6.46
CA TYR A 103 6.51 -6.97 -6.85
C TYR A 103 5.91 -7.68 -8.05
N ALA A 104 4.61 -7.97 -7.94
CA ALA A 104 3.79 -8.41 -9.07
C ALA A 104 2.48 -7.62 -9.05
N ARG A 105 2.09 -7.05 -10.18
CA ARG A 105 0.90 -6.21 -10.33
C ARG A 105 -0.38 -6.84 -9.77
N TRP A 106 -0.54 -8.14 -9.95
CA TRP A 106 -1.75 -8.89 -9.57
C TRP A 106 -1.64 -9.64 -8.24
N PHE A 107 -0.42 -9.89 -7.73
CA PHE A 107 -0.18 -10.78 -6.59
C PHE A 107 0.85 -10.21 -5.60
N GLY A 108 0.88 -8.89 -5.43
CA GLY A 108 1.84 -8.22 -4.53
C GLY A 108 1.80 -8.70 -3.08
N TRP A 109 0.67 -9.24 -2.63
CA TRP A 109 0.45 -9.74 -1.28
C TRP A 109 1.02 -11.15 -0.99
N LEU A 110 1.47 -11.90 -2.02
CA LEU A 110 2.06 -13.21 -1.81
C LEU A 110 3.49 -13.11 -1.25
N ARG A 111 3.78 -13.86 -0.20
CA ARG A 111 5.11 -13.93 0.40
C ARG A 111 6.13 -14.53 -0.59
N SER A 112 7.39 -14.09 -0.42
CA SER A 112 8.53 -14.62 -1.19
C SER A 112 8.63 -16.14 -1.04
N GLY A 113 8.71 -16.83 -2.14
CA GLY A 113 8.85 -18.29 -2.23
C GLY A 113 8.28 -18.85 -3.52
N ASP A 114 7.19 -18.31 -3.99
CA ASP A 114 6.50 -18.82 -5.16
C ASP A 114 6.88 -18.02 -6.40
N SER A 115 8.07 -18.27 -6.93
CA SER A 115 8.72 -17.56 -8.05
C SER A 115 8.02 -17.72 -9.40
N ILE A 116 6.79 -18.16 -9.46
CA ILE A 116 6.25 -18.77 -10.70
C ILE A 116 5.62 -17.73 -11.64
N LEU A 117 5.33 -16.51 -11.23
CA LEU A 117 4.55 -15.60 -12.07
C LEU A 117 5.08 -14.17 -12.11
N GLY A 118 6.15 -13.96 -12.89
CA GLY A 118 6.51 -12.61 -13.35
C GLY A 118 6.79 -11.56 -12.28
N ARG A 119 7.26 -11.98 -11.08
CA ARG A 119 7.71 -11.05 -10.06
C ARG A 119 9.03 -10.43 -10.45
N ARG A 120 9.08 -9.12 -10.38
CA ARG A 120 10.33 -8.39 -10.53
C ARG A 120 10.74 -7.80 -9.19
N LEU A 121 12.03 -7.70 -8.95
CA LEU A 121 12.55 -6.96 -7.81
C LEU A 121 12.49 -5.47 -8.12
N VAL A 122 11.72 -4.73 -7.34
CA VAL A 122 11.61 -3.28 -7.47
C VAL A 122 12.50 -2.63 -6.43
N PRO A 123 13.45 -1.76 -6.85
CA PRO A 123 14.32 -1.03 -5.92
C PRO A 123 13.59 0.20 -5.39
N VAL A 124 13.18 0.16 -4.13
CA VAL A 124 12.48 1.25 -3.45
C VAL A 124 13.49 2.08 -2.66
N PRO A 125 13.67 3.38 -2.96
CA PRO A 125 14.57 4.25 -2.20
C PRO A 125 14.12 4.35 -0.74
N ILE A 126 15.08 4.35 0.20
CA ILE A 126 14.76 4.41 1.63
C ILE A 126 14.11 5.75 2.02
N GLU A 127 14.35 6.78 1.25
CA GLU A 127 13.85 8.13 1.47
C GLU A 127 12.32 8.25 1.24
N VAL A 128 11.75 7.38 0.40
CA VAL A 128 10.31 7.39 0.07
C VAL A 128 9.49 6.51 1.00
N VAL A 129 10.13 5.82 1.94
CA VAL A 129 9.47 4.94 2.90
C VAL A 129 9.67 5.40 4.34
N ALA A 130 8.83 4.89 5.22
CA ALA A 130 9.00 5.07 6.65
C ALA A 130 8.63 3.78 7.41
N SER A 131 9.27 3.57 8.55
CA SER A 131 8.92 2.47 9.45
C SER A 131 7.64 2.78 10.20
N LEU A 132 6.74 1.80 10.24
CA LEU A 132 5.48 1.83 10.97
C LEU A 132 5.40 0.55 11.83
N GLY A 133 6.08 0.55 12.96
CA GLY A 133 6.16 -0.64 13.83
C GLY A 133 6.77 -1.85 13.12
N LYS A 134 5.94 -2.86 12.83
CA LYS A 134 6.35 -4.09 12.11
C LYS A 134 6.05 -4.05 10.60
N GLN A 135 5.97 -2.88 10.03
CA GLN A 135 5.66 -2.65 8.62
C GLN A 135 6.52 -1.51 8.07
N VAL A 136 6.63 -1.44 6.76
CA VAL A 136 7.26 -0.34 6.04
C VAL A 136 6.18 0.33 5.18
N ALA A 137 5.91 1.60 5.44
CA ALA A 137 4.95 2.36 4.67
C ALA A 137 5.65 3.07 3.50
N ALA A 138 5.21 2.80 2.27
CA ALA A 138 5.62 3.54 1.07
C ALA A 138 4.80 4.83 1.00
N LEU A 139 5.37 5.92 1.53
CA LEU A 139 4.65 7.19 1.68
C LEU A 139 4.68 8.05 0.42
N ASP A 140 5.81 8.02 -0.30
CA ASP A 140 6.04 8.85 -1.49
C ASP A 140 6.30 8.01 -2.75
N MET A 141 5.80 6.79 -2.78
CA MET A 141 5.85 5.93 -3.96
C MET A 141 4.50 5.25 -4.13
N SER A 142 3.79 5.62 -5.17
CA SER A 142 2.47 5.10 -5.50
C SER A 142 2.57 3.70 -6.14
N ARG A 143 1.44 3.02 -6.24
CA ARG A 143 1.37 1.70 -6.87
C ARG A 143 1.69 1.78 -8.37
N GLU A 144 1.31 2.86 -9.02
CA GLU A 144 1.62 3.16 -10.41
C GLU A 144 3.13 3.32 -10.62
N GLU A 145 3.83 3.94 -9.66
CA GLU A 145 5.29 4.05 -9.68
C GLU A 145 5.96 2.70 -9.45
N PHE A 146 5.39 1.83 -8.62
CA PHE A 146 5.84 0.44 -8.53
C PHE A 146 5.65 -0.31 -9.85
N ASP A 147 4.53 -0.09 -10.54
CA ASP A 147 4.28 -0.67 -11.87
C ASP A 147 5.24 -0.15 -12.94
N ALA A 148 5.62 1.11 -12.87
CA ALA A 148 6.53 1.76 -13.82
C ALA A 148 8.03 1.53 -13.50
N ALA A 149 8.35 1.17 -12.25
CA ALA A 149 9.74 1.00 -11.83
C ALA A 149 10.46 -0.09 -12.62
N SER A 150 11.71 0.16 -12.99
CA SER A 150 12.56 -0.84 -13.63
C SER A 150 12.88 -1.99 -12.66
N ALA A 151 13.03 -3.19 -13.19
CA ALA A 151 13.51 -4.31 -12.39
C ALA A 151 14.96 -4.05 -11.90
N TRP A 152 15.24 -4.50 -10.69
CA TRP A 152 16.58 -4.45 -10.14
C TRP A 152 17.51 -5.43 -10.83
N GLU A 153 18.71 -4.98 -11.15
CA GLU A 153 19.81 -5.82 -11.64
C GLU A 153 20.91 -5.92 -10.58
N PRO A 154 21.50 -7.10 -10.35
CA PRO A 154 22.56 -7.29 -9.34
C PRO A 154 23.79 -6.38 -9.51
N SER A 155 24.05 -5.91 -10.73
CA SER A 155 25.12 -4.96 -11.05
C SER A 155 24.91 -3.56 -10.48
N GLN A 156 23.69 -3.22 -10.09
CA GLN A 156 23.32 -1.87 -9.63
C GLN A 156 23.66 -1.59 -8.16
N GLY A 157 24.17 -2.57 -7.41
CA GLY A 157 24.58 -2.35 -6.03
C GLY A 157 24.91 -3.63 -5.29
N GLN A 158 25.29 -3.47 -4.03
CA GLN A 158 25.71 -4.56 -3.17
C GLN A 158 24.76 -4.74 -1.99
N PRO A 159 24.51 -5.99 -1.55
CA PRO A 159 23.72 -6.25 -0.36
C PRO A 159 24.38 -5.67 0.89
N ILE A 160 23.58 -5.09 1.76
CA ILE A 160 24.02 -4.57 3.06
C ILE A 160 23.90 -5.70 4.08
N PRO A 161 24.94 -5.92 4.92
CA PRO A 161 24.89 -6.94 5.97
C PRO A 161 23.73 -6.72 6.94
N PRO A 162 23.08 -7.78 7.44
CA PRO A 162 21.91 -7.67 8.33
C PRO A 162 22.20 -6.98 9.67
N ASN A 163 23.46 -7.01 10.13
CA ASN A 163 23.86 -6.36 11.38
C ASN A 163 24.19 -4.87 11.22
N GLU A 164 24.26 -4.37 9.99
CA GLU A 164 24.52 -2.95 9.76
C GLU A 164 23.33 -2.10 10.18
N ILE A 165 23.63 -0.94 10.75
CA ILE A 165 22.64 0.04 11.19
C ILE A 165 22.50 1.09 10.10
N ILE A 166 21.27 1.28 9.63
CA ILE A 166 20.91 2.32 8.67
C ILE A 166 19.86 3.25 9.29
N ARG A 167 19.56 4.35 8.63
CA ARG A 167 18.52 5.28 9.07
C ARG A 167 17.28 5.19 8.20
N ILE A 168 16.11 5.13 8.83
CA ILE A 168 14.81 5.14 8.15
C ILE A 168 13.88 6.14 8.87
N GLY A 169 13.06 6.86 8.12
CA GLY A 169 12.04 7.73 8.69
C GLY A 169 11.04 6.94 9.53
N LEU A 170 10.48 7.55 10.57
CA LEU A 170 9.35 7.02 11.31
C LEU A 170 8.06 7.68 10.84
N THR A 171 6.98 6.90 10.81
CA THR A 171 5.63 7.44 10.71
C THR A 171 4.77 6.89 11.83
N LYS A 172 3.82 7.69 12.29
CA LYS A 172 2.75 7.29 13.21
C LYS A 172 1.44 7.38 12.43
N ARG A 173 0.63 6.39 12.60
CA ARG A 173 -0.80 6.43 12.23
C ARG A 173 -1.65 6.70 13.42
#